data_89c7af371b4e900b4511d872d4327b1a
#
_entry.id   89c7af371b4e900b4511d872d4327b1a
#
_cell.length_a   1.000
_cell.length_b   1.000
_cell.length_c   1.000
_cell.angle_alpha   90.00
_cell.angle_beta   90.00
_cell.angle_gamma   90.00
#
_symmetry.space_group_name_H-M   'P 1'
#
loop_
_entity.id
_entity.type
_entity.pdbx_description
1 polymer ?
#
loop_
_entity_poly.entity_id
_entity_poly.type
_entity_poly.pdbx_seq_one_letter_code
_entity_poly.pdbx_strand_id
1 'polypeptide(L)'
;MDTWYLDTSAAMKLLVFEEESPAFVEAIDTEKPLLTSSTLLVTELNRARQRRASLDASSVNDLLFRLQIFDLDRLAFQHAGTLPGKHLRSLDAIHISAAMLGGCTTMVTYDHRMA
;
A
#
# COMPACT_ATOMS: atom_id res chain seq x y z
N MET A 1 16.19 -8.01 -7.46
CA MET A 1 15.29 -8.14 -6.29
C MET A 1 13.95 -7.53 -6.63
N ASP A 2 12.88 -8.28 -6.36
CA ASP A 2 11.54 -7.75 -6.54
C ASP A 2 11.22 -6.71 -5.47
N THR A 3 10.59 -5.64 -5.90
CA THR A 3 10.14 -4.57 -5.02
C THR A 3 8.62 -4.46 -5.15
N TRP A 4 7.91 -4.76 -4.06
CA TRP A 4 6.45 -4.74 -4.04
C TRP A 4 5.97 -3.47 -3.33
N TYR A 5 5.12 -2.73 -4.00
CA TYR A 5 4.43 -1.59 -3.40
C TYR A 5 3.10 -2.06 -2.83
N LEU A 6 2.86 -1.77 -1.56
CA LEU A 6 1.59 -2.09 -0.90
C LEU A 6 0.73 -0.84 -0.81
N ASP A 7 -0.49 -0.89 -1.37
CA ASP A 7 -1.46 0.14 -1.07
C ASP A 7 -2.12 -0.16 0.29
N THR A 8 -3.07 0.65 0.69
CA THR A 8 -3.70 0.49 1.99
C THR A 8 -4.48 -0.81 2.10
N SER A 9 -5.14 -1.24 1.02
CA SER A 9 -5.88 -2.51 1.04
C SER A 9 -4.96 -3.71 1.27
N ALA A 10 -3.78 -3.71 0.66
CA ALA A 10 -2.80 -4.77 0.85
C ALA A 10 -2.20 -4.73 2.25
N ALA A 11 -1.84 -3.54 2.76
CA ALA A 11 -1.32 -3.41 4.11
C ALA A 11 -2.32 -3.90 5.15
N MET A 12 -3.60 -3.65 4.94
CA MET A 12 -4.65 -4.11 5.87
C MET A 12 -4.71 -5.63 5.95
N LYS A 13 -4.37 -6.37 4.89
CA LYS A 13 -4.34 -7.84 4.93
C LYS A 13 -3.25 -8.37 5.86
N LEU A 14 -2.24 -7.58 6.15
CA LEU A 14 -1.18 -7.94 7.10
C LEU A 14 -1.51 -7.52 8.54
N LEU A 15 -2.47 -6.62 8.71
CA LEU A 15 -2.86 -6.09 10.03
C LEU A 15 -4.12 -6.75 10.57
N VAL A 16 -5.05 -7.10 9.68
CA VAL A 16 -6.31 -7.74 10.04
C VAL A 16 -6.40 -9.04 9.26
N PHE A 17 -6.56 -10.16 9.98
CA PHE A 17 -6.65 -11.46 9.32
C PHE A 17 -7.95 -11.56 8.55
N GLU A 18 -7.85 -11.72 7.23
CA GLU A 18 -8.97 -11.85 6.32
C GLU A 18 -8.73 -13.04 5.39
N GLU A 19 -9.70 -13.32 4.51
CA GLU A 19 -9.64 -14.50 3.65
C GLU A 19 -8.36 -14.59 2.83
N GLU A 20 -7.89 -13.46 2.30
CA GLU A 20 -6.70 -13.42 1.44
C GLU A 20 -5.39 -13.35 2.20
N SER A 21 -5.43 -13.15 3.51
CA SER A 21 -4.20 -12.94 4.31
C SER A 21 -3.23 -14.12 4.27
N PRO A 22 -3.68 -15.39 4.41
CA PRO A 22 -2.73 -16.51 4.37
C PRO A 22 -1.96 -16.61 3.05
N ALA A 23 -2.65 -16.43 1.93
CA ALA A 23 -2.00 -16.50 0.62
C ALA A 23 -1.01 -15.36 0.42
N PHE A 24 -1.34 -14.17 0.90
CA PHE A 24 -0.44 -13.01 0.79
C PHE A 24 0.82 -13.21 1.63
N VAL A 25 0.66 -13.66 2.88
CA VAL A 25 1.81 -13.95 3.75
C VAL A 25 2.70 -15.02 3.12
N GLU A 26 2.10 -16.07 2.57
CA GLU A 26 2.86 -17.14 1.91
C GLU A 26 3.64 -16.61 0.71
N ALA A 27 3.04 -15.75 -0.10
CA ALA A 27 3.72 -15.15 -1.25
C ALA A 27 4.92 -14.31 -0.80
N ILE A 28 4.77 -13.52 0.27
CA ILE A 28 5.87 -12.74 0.84
C ILE A 28 6.98 -13.66 1.32
N ASP A 29 6.64 -14.71 2.03
CA ASP A 29 7.63 -15.65 2.59
C ASP A 29 8.36 -16.42 1.51
N THR A 30 7.69 -16.74 0.41
CA THR A 30 8.27 -17.50 -0.70
C THR A 30 9.17 -16.64 -1.57
N GLU A 31 8.69 -15.46 -1.96
CA GLU A 31 9.40 -14.61 -2.93
C GLU A 31 10.34 -13.61 -2.27
N LYS A 32 10.13 -13.32 -1.00
CA LYS A 32 10.97 -12.43 -0.19
C LYS A 32 11.26 -11.09 -0.88
N PRO A 33 10.21 -10.38 -1.34
CA PRO A 33 10.40 -9.08 -1.98
C PRO A 33 10.80 -8.02 -0.96
N LEU A 34 11.36 -6.92 -1.46
CA LEU A 34 11.44 -5.71 -0.66
C LEU A 34 10.04 -5.09 -0.61
N LEU A 35 9.48 -4.98 0.58
CA LEU A 35 8.15 -4.39 0.76
C LEU A 35 8.26 -2.88 0.92
N THR A 36 7.51 -2.15 0.11
CA THR A 36 7.55 -0.70 0.10
C THR A 36 6.16 -0.10 0.13
N SER A 37 6.08 1.16 0.46
CA SER A 37 4.91 1.99 0.25
C SER A 37 5.33 3.45 0.27
N SER A 38 4.36 4.35 0.36
CA SER A 38 4.63 5.78 0.43
C SER A 38 4.04 6.40 1.69
N THR A 39 4.36 7.66 1.93
CA THR A 39 3.85 8.41 3.08
C THR A 39 2.31 8.51 3.10
N LEU A 40 1.65 8.33 1.95
CA LEU A 40 0.19 8.24 1.91
C LEU A 40 -0.33 7.10 2.79
N LEU A 41 0.37 5.95 2.78
CA LEU A 41 -0.01 4.80 3.61
C LEU A 41 -0.03 5.16 5.10
N VAL A 42 0.94 5.98 5.55
CA VAL A 42 1.00 6.39 6.96
C VAL A 42 -0.31 7.06 7.38
N THR A 43 -0.77 8.00 6.58
CA THR A 43 -2.03 8.70 6.86
C THR A 43 -3.22 7.74 6.83
N GLU A 44 -3.30 6.91 5.79
CA GLU A 44 -4.45 6.04 5.62
C GLU A 44 -4.56 4.98 6.71
N LEU A 45 -3.44 4.40 7.14
CA LEU A 45 -3.46 3.42 8.23
C LEU A 45 -3.85 4.07 9.56
N ASN A 46 -3.36 5.27 9.83
CA ASN A 46 -3.74 5.98 11.04
C ASN A 46 -5.23 6.39 11.02
N ARG A 47 -5.76 6.75 9.86
CA ARG A 47 -7.19 7.00 9.71
C ARG A 47 -8.01 5.72 9.91
N ALA A 48 -7.51 4.58 9.44
CA ALA A 48 -8.17 3.29 9.63
C ALA A 48 -8.27 2.94 11.12
N ARG A 49 -7.25 3.27 11.91
CA ARG A 49 -7.28 3.07 13.37
C ARG A 49 -8.42 3.81 14.04
N GLN A 50 -8.78 4.97 13.53
CA GLN A 50 -9.88 5.77 14.09
C GLN A 50 -11.24 5.08 13.89
N ARG A 51 -11.34 4.17 12.92
CA ARG A 51 -12.59 3.52 12.56
C ARG A 51 -12.67 2.07 13.03
N ARG A 52 -11.55 1.45 13.45
CA ARG A 52 -11.49 0.03 13.82
C ARG A 52 -10.82 -0.14 15.18
N ALA A 53 -11.62 -0.46 16.19
CA ALA A 53 -11.08 -0.66 17.54
C ALA A 53 -10.09 -1.83 17.62
N SER A 54 -10.21 -2.80 16.72
CA SER A 54 -9.33 -3.98 16.69
C SER A 54 -7.93 -3.65 16.14
N LEU A 55 -7.75 -2.48 15.52
CA LEU A 55 -6.49 -2.10 14.92
C LEU A 55 -5.74 -1.17 15.88
N ASP A 56 -4.66 -1.66 16.48
CA ASP A 56 -3.94 -0.89 17.48
C ASP A 56 -2.71 -0.18 16.89
N ALA A 57 -2.23 0.82 17.64
CA ALA A 57 -1.10 1.63 17.22
C ALA A 57 0.18 0.82 17.07
N SER A 58 0.39 -0.15 17.96
CA SER A 58 1.61 -0.95 17.95
C SER A 58 1.73 -1.77 16.68
N SER A 59 0.65 -2.44 16.27
CA SER A 59 0.64 -3.25 15.04
C SER A 59 0.88 -2.39 13.80
N VAL A 60 0.26 -1.21 13.74
CA VAL A 60 0.45 -0.29 12.61
C VAL A 60 1.89 0.19 12.56
N ASN A 61 2.45 0.60 13.70
CA ASN A 61 3.83 1.09 13.74
C ASN A 61 4.83 0.00 13.39
N ASP A 62 4.60 -1.25 13.85
CA ASP A 62 5.45 -2.37 13.51
C ASP A 62 5.45 -2.66 12.00
N LEU A 63 4.28 -2.61 11.37
CA LEU A 63 4.20 -2.80 9.92
C LEU A 63 4.93 -1.68 9.19
N LEU A 64 4.67 -0.42 9.55
CA LEU A 64 5.32 0.72 8.90
C LEU A 64 6.83 0.66 9.05
N PHE A 65 7.32 0.17 10.17
CA PHE A 65 8.76 0.01 10.40
C PHE A 65 9.37 -1.05 9.47
N ARG A 66 8.62 -2.10 9.14
CA ARG A 66 9.11 -3.17 8.25
C ARG A 66 9.07 -2.80 6.77
N LEU A 67 8.32 -1.75 6.41
CA LEU A 67 8.22 -1.30 5.03
C LEU A 67 9.27 -0.23 4.75
N GLN A 68 9.77 -0.20 3.53
CA GLN A 68 10.52 0.95 3.06
C GLN A 68 9.52 2.00 2.58
N ILE A 69 9.40 3.09 3.32
CA ILE A 69 8.44 4.17 3.04
C ILE A 69 9.19 5.30 2.36
N PHE A 70 8.71 5.75 1.20
CA PHE A 70 9.28 6.92 0.54
C PHE A 70 8.30 8.08 0.51
N ASP A 71 8.86 9.28 0.56
CA ASP A 71 8.07 10.50 0.57
C ASP A 71 7.53 10.80 -0.82
N LEU A 72 6.31 11.33 -0.87
CA LEU A 72 5.69 11.78 -2.12
C LEU A 72 6.05 13.23 -2.37
N ASP A 73 6.51 13.52 -3.58
CA ASP A 73 6.80 14.86 -4.01
C ASP A 73 5.74 15.37 -4.99
N ARG A 74 5.91 16.60 -5.45
CA ARG A 74 4.95 17.21 -6.37
C ARG A 74 4.78 16.39 -7.64
N LEU A 75 5.87 15.79 -8.14
CA LEU A 75 5.83 15.01 -9.38
C LEU A 75 4.85 13.83 -9.26
N ALA A 76 4.83 13.17 -8.10
CA ALA A 76 3.90 12.05 -7.88
C ALA A 76 2.45 12.51 -7.98
N PHE A 77 2.13 13.66 -7.39
CA PHE A 77 0.76 14.20 -7.43
C PHE A 77 0.37 14.63 -8.85
N GLN A 78 1.29 15.29 -9.57
CA GLN A 78 1.03 15.69 -10.96
C GLN A 78 0.83 14.47 -11.85
N HIS A 79 1.67 13.46 -11.71
CA HIS A 79 1.58 12.23 -12.49
C HIS A 79 0.26 11.50 -12.19
N ALA A 80 -0.12 11.42 -10.91
CA ALA A 80 -1.37 10.77 -10.51
C ALA A 80 -2.58 11.42 -11.21
N GLY A 81 -2.55 12.73 -11.38
CA GLY A 81 -3.64 13.46 -12.03
C GLY A 81 -3.80 13.15 -13.52
N THR A 82 -2.79 12.54 -14.15
CA THR A 82 -2.84 12.20 -15.58
C THR A 82 -3.22 10.74 -15.84
N LEU A 83 -3.33 9.92 -14.80
CA LEU A 83 -3.62 8.50 -14.98
C LEU A 83 -5.04 8.29 -15.49
N PRO A 84 -5.23 7.39 -16.48
CA PRO A 84 -6.57 7.09 -17.00
C PRO A 84 -7.35 6.18 -16.04
N GLY A 85 -8.67 6.17 -16.19
CA GLY A 85 -9.52 5.29 -15.42
C GLY A 85 -10.62 6.08 -14.71
N LYS A 86 -11.85 6.00 -15.26
CA LYS A 86 -12.96 6.82 -14.73
C LYS A 86 -13.45 6.39 -13.36
N HIS A 87 -13.11 5.16 -12.92
CA HIS A 87 -13.46 4.66 -11.60
C HIS A 87 -12.31 4.79 -10.60
N LEU A 88 -11.16 5.30 -11.05
CA LEU A 88 -9.98 5.46 -10.22
C LEU A 88 -10.12 6.71 -9.37
N ARG A 89 -10.08 6.55 -8.05
CA ARG A 89 -10.13 7.68 -7.13
C ARG A 89 -8.77 8.35 -7.00
N SER A 90 -8.76 9.59 -6.51
CA SER A 90 -7.52 10.36 -6.37
C SER A 90 -6.48 9.65 -5.52
N LEU A 91 -6.88 9.07 -4.37
CA LEU A 91 -5.92 8.38 -3.50
C LEU A 91 -5.38 7.11 -4.16
N ASP A 92 -6.22 6.39 -4.91
CA ASP A 92 -5.79 5.21 -5.67
C ASP A 92 -4.76 5.60 -6.73
N ALA A 93 -5.02 6.70 -7.44
CA ALA A 93 -4.11 7.21 -8.46
C ALA A 93 -2.76 7.62 -7.85
N ILE A 94 -2.77 8.20 -6.65
CA ILE A 94 -1.53 8.56 -5.96
C ILE A 94 -0.73 7.31 -5.60
N HIS A 95 -1.37 6.24 -5.13
CA HIS A 95 -0.67 4.98 -4.86
C HIS A 95 -0.04 4.39 -6.13
N ILE A 96 -0.80 4.36 -7.23
CA ILE A 96 -0.28 3.85 -8.50
C ILE A 96 0.91 4.66 -8.97
N SER A 97 0.78 5.98 -8.91
CA SER A 97 1.86 6.89 -9.31
C SER A 97 3.11 6.68 -8.44
N ALA A 98 2.93 6.54 -7.14
CA ALA A 98 4.03 6.28 -6.21
C ALA A 98 4.76 4.98 -6.55
N ALA A 99 4.02 3.91 -6.85
CA ALA A 99 4.61 2.63 -7.24
C ALA A 99 5.41 2.77 -8.54
N MET A 100 4.87 3.44 -9.54
CA MET A 100 5.52 3.63 -10.83
C MET A 100 6.79 4.47 -10.71
N LEU A 101 6.70 5.62 -10.06
CA LEU A 101 7.84 6.53 -9.91
C LEU A 101 8.90 5.98 -8.97
N GLY A 102 8.51 5.12 -8.04
CA GLY A 102 9.43 4.43 -7.14
C GLY A 102 10.14 3.24 -7.77
N GLY A 103 9.81 2.90 -9.01
CA GLY A 103 10.45 1.80 -9.72
C GLY A 103 10.09 0.42 -9.17
N CYS A 104 8.92 0.28 -8.57
CA CYS A 104 8.50 -1.00 -8.01
C CYS A 104 8.15 -1.99 -9.12
N THR A 105 8.51 -3.26 -8.94
CA THR A 105 8.25 -4.30 -9.94
C THR A 105 6.81 -4.76 -9.91
N THR A 106 6.15 -4.66 -8.75
CA THR A 106 4.79 -5.14 -8.57
C THR A 106 4.06 -4.18 -7.62
N MET A 107 2.81 -3.89 -7.93
CA MET A 107 1.92 -3.22 -7.01
C MET A 107 0.91 -4.23 -6.49
N VAL A 108 0.83 -4.38 -5.16
CA VAL A 108 -0.13 -5.28 -4.53
C VAL A 108 -1.34 -4.48 -4.07
N THR A 109 -2.49 -4.86 -4.55
CA THR A 109 -3.75 -4.24 -4.18
C THR A 109 -4.86 -5.27 -4.10
N TYR A 110 -5.78 -5.07 -3.16
CA TYR A 110 -7.01 -5.84 -3.06
C TYR A 110 -8.24 -4.97 -3.38
N ASP A 111 -8.00 -3.79 -3.93
CA ASP A 111 -9.07 -2.90 -4.35
C ASP A 111 -9.33 -3.10 -5.84
N HIS A 112 -10.54 -3.58 -6.16
CA HIS A 112 -10.91 -3.91 -7.55
C HIS A 112 -10.87 -2.71 -8.49
N ARG A 113 -10.99 -1.49 -7.96
CA ARG A 113 -10.93 -0.28 -8.78
C ARG A 113 -9.53 -0.03 -9.35
N MET A 114 -8.50 -0.62 -8.75
CA MET A 114 -7.09 -0.43 -9.14
C MET A 114 -6.55 -1.60 -9.96
N ALA A 115 -7.30 -2.67 -10.04
CA ALA A 115 -6.87 -3.90 -10.72
C ALA A 115 -6.94 -3.77 -12.25
#